data_03b57d3d49e9eff104377fb3eb291e6f
#
_entry.id   03b57d3d49e9eff104377fb3eb291e6f
#
_cell.length_a   1.000
_cell.length_b   1.000
_cell.length_c   1.000
_cell.angle_alpha   90.00
_cell.angle_beta   90.00
_cell.angle_gamma   90.00
#
_symmetry.space_group_name_H-M   'P 1'
#
loop_
_entity.id
_entity.type
_entity.pdbx_description
1 polymer ?
#
loop_
_entity_poly.entity_id
_entity_poly.type
_entity_poly.pdbx_seq_one_letter_code
_entity_poly.pdbx_strand_id
1 'polypeptide(L)'
;NVNLTGNELSLGYNGNRKFYATTQGTPVIYSNAYRTADGCFRYTQGSSYAIEFNNNGLLFRTAVNQDPRGVEITNWRDALSMKTNGAITLNGKVGINTENTTNGFALAVDGGIISTEVYVMRVENWPDYVFNKDYELMSLTDLKLFIEAHHHLPNLPSEEEIQENGYEISEMQSLLLQKIEELTLHILQQEERISQLENELNKKP
;
A
#
# COMPACT_ATOMS: atom_id res chain seq x y z
N ASN A 1 6.29 42.81 0.61
CA ASN A 1 6.95 43.44 1.74
C ASN A 1 7.73 42.39 2.51
N VAL A 2 9.02 42.65 2.75
CA VAL A 2 9.87 41.84 3.64
C VAL A 2 9.93 42.61 4.96
N ASN A 3 9.56 41.97 6.04
CA ASN A 3 9.59 42.59 7.36
C ASN A 3 10.44 41.73 8.29
N LEU A 4 11.47 42.31 8.89
CA LEU A 4 12.33 41.69 9.87
C LEU A 4 11.96 42.29 11.24
N THR A 5 11.33 41.49 12.08
CA THR A 5 11.06 41.86 13.48
C THR A 5 11.72 40.84 14.39
N GLY A 6 12.82 41.25 15.01
CA GLY A 6 13.61 40.34 15.88
C GLY A 6 14.21 39.18 15.08
N ASN A 7 13.91 37.94 15.46
CA ASN A 7 14.39 36.70 14.82
C ASN A 7 13.40 36.13 13.80
N GLU A 8 12.46 36.90 13.30
CA GLU A 8 11.41 36.47 12.39
C GLU A 8 11.56 37.18 11.04
N LEU A 9 11.49 36.40 9.95
CA LEU A 9 11.36 36.89 8.59
C LEU A 9 9.92 36.61 8.11
N SER A 10 9.15 37.66 7.85
CA SER A 10 7.83 37.53 7.24
C SER A 10 7.84 38.04 5.80
N LEU A 11 7.40 37.17 4.89
CA LEU A 11 7.18 37.50 3.48
C LEU A 11 5.69 37.44 3.19
N GLY A 12 5.09 38.54 2.76
CA GLY A 12 3.67 38.57 2.46
C GLY A 12 3.32 39.51 1.30
N TYR A 13 2.40 39.06 0.46
CA TYR A 13 1.75 39.85 -0.57
C TYR A 13 0.25 39.98 -0.28
N ASN A 14 -0.26 41.22 -0.19
CA ASN A 14 -1.68 41.54 0.04
C ASN A 14 -2.37 40.83 1.21
N GLY A 15 -1.69 40.66 2.34
CA GLY A 15 -2.34 40.40 3.64
C GLY A 15 -2.85 39.00 3.92
N ASN A 16 -3.02 38.12 2.92
CA ASN A 16 -3.80 36.89 3.08
C ASN A 16 -2.97 35.59 3.24
N ARG A 17 -1.69 35.57 2.91
CA ARG A 17 -0.78 34.44 3.15
C ARG A 17 0.61 34.97 3.50
N LYS A 18 1.13 34.57 4.63
CA LYS A 18 2.47 34.98 5.08
C LYS A 18 3.30 33.73 5.31
N PHE A 19 4.58 33.80 4.91
CA PHE A 19 5.59 32.86 5.33
C PHE A 19 6.28 33.42 6.57
N TYR A 20 6.38 32.58 7.57
CA TYR A 20 7.15 32.88 8.78
C TYR A 20 8.32 31.93 8.88
N ALA A 21 9.50 32.44 9.15
CA ALA A 21 10.64 31.66 9.59
C ALA A 21 11.01 32.13 11.01
N THR A 22 11.10 31.22 11.96
CA THR A 22 11.57 31.54 13.31
C THR A 22 12.99 31.01 13.48
N THR A 23 13.84 31.75 14.15
CA THR A 23 15.21 31.37 14.48
C THR A 23 15.39 31.09 15.97
N GLN A 24 14.36 31.32 16.79
CA GLN A 24 14.37 30.97 18.21
C GLN A 24 13.78 29.56 18.40
N GLY A 25 14.56 28.69 18.99
CA GLY A 25 14.19 27.28 19.20
C GLY A 25 14.27 26.46 17.91
N THR A 26 13.24 25.68 17.62
CA THR A 26 13.14 24.90 16.39
C THR A 26 12.82 25.80 15.21
N PRO A 27 13.67 25.87 14.17
CA PRO A 27 13.36 26.62 12.95
C PRO A 27 12.11 26.04 12.26
N VAL A 28 11.14 26.91 11.94
CA VAL A 28 9.91 26.49 11.26
C VAL A 28 9.53 27.51 10.20
N ILE A 29 9.13 27.03 9.04
CA ILE A 29 8.53 27.82 7.98
C ILE A 29 7.02 27.54 7.98
N TYR A 30 6.21 28.56 8.14
CA TYR A 30 4.75 28.44 8.15
C TYR A 30 4.12 29.04 6.89
N SER A 31 3.06 28.40 6.43
CA SER A 31 2.11 28.96 5.48
C SER A 31 0.72 28.99 6.12
N ASN A 32 0.05 30.12 6.08
CA ASN A 32 -1.25 30.39 6.73
C ASN A 32 -1.24 30.15 8.24
N ALA A 33 -0.08 30.30 8.88
CA ALA A 33 0.06 30.21 10.33
C ALA A 33 1.14 31.15 10.83
N TYR A 34 1.11 31.52 12.11
CA TYR A 34 2.13 32.28 12.83
C TYR A 34 2.26 31.74 14.23
N ARG A 35 3.42 31.93 14.83
CA ARG A 35 3.73 31.49 16.20
C ARG A 35 3.86 32.68 17.15
N THR A 36 3.34 32.51 18.34
CA THR A 36 3.54 33.40 19.49
C THR A 36 4.09 32.60 20.67
N ALA A 37 4.34 33.24 21.79
CA ALA A 37 4.70 32.56 23.04
C ALA A 37 3.61 31.58 23.50
N ASP A 38 2.35 31.86 23.18
CA ASP A 38 1.16 31.14 23.66
C ASP A 38 0.76 29.98 22.72
N GLY A 39 1.29 29.92 21.50
CA GLY A 39 0.93 28.85 20.56
C GLY A 39 1.13 29.17 19.09
N CYS A 40 0.57 28.34 18.23
CA CYS A 40 0.55 28.51 16.79
C CYS A 40 -0.87 28.83 16.32
N PHE A 41 -1.06 29.94 15.65
CA PHE A 41 -2.35 30.48 15.28
C PHE A 41 -2.50 30.62 13.77
N ARG A 42 -3.74 30.64 13.30
CA ARG A 42 -4.08 30.74 11.89
C ARG A 42 -4.24 32.19 11.43
N TYR A 43 -3.72 32.49 10.21
CA TYR A 43 -3.90 33.81 9.62
C TYR A 43 -5.27 34.03 8.97
N THR A 44 -5.71 33.01 8.23
CA THR A 44 -6.98 33.05 7.50
C THR A 44 -7.66 31.70 7.62
N GLN A 45 -8.94 31.65 7.30
CA GLN A 45 -9.66 30.38 7.17
C GLN A 45 -8.97 29.48 6.13
N GLY A 46 -8.92 28.18 6.39
CA GLY A 46 -8.34 27.18 5.49
C GLY A 46 -7.18 26.40 6.12
N SER A 47 -6.55 25.57 5.33
CA SER A 47 -5.45 24.72 5.78
C SER A 47 -4.19 25.52 6.10
N SER A 48 -3.43 25.07 7.05
CA SER A 48 -2.12 25.58 7.41
C SER A 48 -1.06 24.53 7.17
N TYR A 49 0.15 24.97 6.82
CA TYR A 49 1.29 24.10 6.51
C TYR A 49 2.51 24.56 7.28
N ALA A 50 3.37 23.62 7.67
CA ALA A 50 4.65 23.92 8.29
C ALA A 50 5.76 23.01 7.75
N ILE A 51 6.96 23.58 7.63
CA ILE A 51 8.21 22.84 7.47
C ILE A 51 9.01 23.11 8.73
N GLU A 52 9.26 22.08 9.52
CA GLU A 52 9.93 22.17 10.82
C GLU A 52 11.26 21.44 10.79
N PHE A 53 12.32 22.08 11.26
CA PHE A 53 13.64 21.51 11.43
C PHE A 53 13.93 21.35 12.92
N ASN A 54 13.84 20.15 13.44
CA ASN A 54 14.05 19.88 14.85
C ASN A 54 15.14 18.82 15.08
N ASN A 55 15.43 18.52 16.35
CA ASN A 55 16.48 17.55 16.70
C ASN A 55 16.18 16.12 16.22
N ASN A 56 14.93 15.81 15.84
CA ASN A 56 14.52 14.52 15.32
C ASN A 56 14.56 14.46 13.80
N GLY A 57 14.73 15.60 13.12
CA GLY A 57 14.84 15.68 11.66
C GLY A 57 14.01 16.79 11.03
N LEU A 58 13.57 16.54 9.80
CA LEU A 58 12.75 17.44 8.99
C LEU A 58 11.31 16.92 8.94
N LEU A 59 10.35 17.80 9.23
CA LEU A 59 8.92 17.49 9.23
C LEU A 59 8.17 18.38 8.26
N PHE A 60 7.34 17.81 7.43
CA PHE A 60 6.29 18.51 6.68
C PHE A 60 4.96 18.25 7.35
N ARG A 61 4.30 19.30 7.82
CA ARG A 61 3.11 19.21 8.64
C ARG A 61 1.93 19.91 7.97
N THR A 62 0.76 19.38 8.18
CA THR A 62 -0.49 19.97 7.74
C THR A 62 -1.47 20.08 8.90
N ALA A 63 -2.27 21.13 8.90
CA ALA A 63 -3.41 21.25 9.78
C ALA A 63 -4.62 21.63 8.92
N VAL A 64 -5.53 20.68 8.74
CA VAL A 64 -6.76 20.87 7.98
C VAL A 64 -7.85 21.27 8.96
N ASN A 65 -8.25 22.52 8.91
CA ASN A 65 -9.38 23.01 9.68
C ASN A 65 -9.99 24.21 8.97
N GLN A 66 -11.27 24.44 9.16
CA GLN A 66 -11.99 25.58 8.63
C GLN A 66 -12.19 26.71 9.67
N ASP A 67 -11.47 26.64 10.79
CA ASP A 67 -11.56 27.64 11.84
C ASP A 67 -11.13 29.03 11.37
N PRO A 68 -11.73 30.09 11.91
CA PRO A 68 -11.42 31.45 11.54
C PRO A 68 -10.02 31.90 11.97
N ARG A 69 -9.64 33.09 11.52
CA ARG A 69 -8.38 33.74 11.90
C ARG A 69 -8.22 33.87 13.41
N GLY A 70 -7.03 33.65 13.93
CA GLY A 70 -6.68 33.82 15.34
C GLY A 70 -7.03 32.61 16.21
N VAL A 71 -7.55 31.53 15.65
CA VAL A 71 -7.76 30.28 16.37
C VAL A 71 -6.45 29.50 16.45
N GLU A 72 -6.15 28.96 17.61
CA GLU A 72 -4.98 28.11 17.84
C GLU A 72 -5.04 26.83 17.01
N ILE A 73 -3.92 26.47 16.40
CA ILE A 73 -3.78 25.22 15.64
C ILE A 73 -3.25 24.14 16.56
N THR A 74 -4.12 23.27 17.03
CA THR A 74 -3.78 22.15 17.92
C THR A 74 -3.71 20.80 17.21
N ASN A 75 -4.15 20.72 15.94
CA ASN A 75 -4.34 19.49 15.19
C ASN A 75 -3.30 19.29 14.06
N TRP A 76 -2.07 19.70 14.30
CA TRP A 76 -0.98 19.43 13.35
C TRP A 76 -0.78 17.93 13.14
N ARG A 77 -0.67 17.54 11.86
CA ARG A 77 -0.35 16.17 11.44
C ARG A 77 0.95 16.19 10.63
N ASP A 78 1.82 15.25 10.92
CA ASP A 78 3.03 15.06 10.12
C ASP A 78 2.62 14.34 8.82
N ALA A 79 2.73 15.01 7.69
CA ALA A 79 2.48 14.42 6.38
C ALA A 79 3.71 13.64 5.88
N LEU A 80 4.91 14.22 6.09
CA LEU A 80 6.19 13.57 5.82
C LEU A 80 7.14 13.88 6.96
N SER A 81 7.89 12.90 7.42
CA SER A 81 9.00 13.08 8.35
C SER A 81 10.25 12.40 7.81
N MET A 82 11.39 13.11 7.88
CA MET A 82 12.71 12.59 7.57
C MET A 82 13.53 12.65 8.87
N LYS A 83 13.78 11.49 9.47
CA LYS A 83 14.49 11.39 10.75
C LYS A 83 16.02 11.49 10.56
N THR A 84 16.73 11.87 11.61
CA THR A 84 18.19 11.98 11.60
C THR A 84 18.91 10.66 11.35
N ASN A 85 18.24 9.51 11.59
CA ASN A 85 18.76 8.18 11.26
C ASN A 85 18.50 7.75 9.80
N GLY A 86 18.02 8.67 8.95
CA GLY A 86 17.71 8.41 7.55
C GLY A 86 16.35 7.81 7.28
N ALA A 87 15.56 7.46 8.30
CA ALA A 87 14.21 6.94 8.08
C ALA A 87 13.26 8.02 7.56
N ILE A 88 12.49 7.68 6.53
CA ILE A 88 11.45 8.53 5.97
C ILE A 88 10.10 7.87 6.23
N THR A 89 9.17 8.64 6.79
CA THR A 89 7.79 8.20 7.01
C THR A 89 6.85 9.13 6.26
N LEU A 90 5.95 8.55 5.49
CA LEU A 90 4.83 9.22 4.83
C LEU A 90 3.54 8.81 5.55
N ASN A 91 2.87 9.77 6.18
CA ASN A 91 1.62 9.51 6.90
C ASN A 91 0.44 9.89 6.01
N GLY A 92 -0.09 8.92 5.31
CA GLY A 92 -1.18 9.09 4.36
C GLY A 92 -1.02 8.17 3.16
N LYS A 93 -1.79 8.47 2.13
CA LYS A 93 -1.74 7.75 0.86
C LYS A 93 -0.75 8.44 -0.09
N VAL A 94 0.03 7.65 -0.78
CA VAL A 94 1.03 8.12 -1.75
C VAL A 94 0.57 7.76 -3.15
N GLY A 95 0.44 8.76 -4.02
CA GLY A 95 0.23 8.57 -5.45
C GLY A 95 1.51 8.89 -6.22
N ILE A 96 1.94 8.00 -7.11
CA ILE A 96 3.02 8.24 -8.06
C ILE A 96 2.40 8.28 -9.44
N ASN A 97 2.49 9.43 -10.13
CA ASN A 97 1.84 9.74 -11.41
C ASN A 97 0.31 9.62 -11.38
N THR A 98 -0.31 9.57 -10.21
CA THR A 98 -1.77 9.46 -10.06
C THR A 98 -2.26 10.21 -8.83
N GLU A 99 -3.44 10.80 -8.95
CA GLU A 99 -4.20 11.35 -7.82
C GLU A 99 -5.20 10.33 -7.25
N ASN A 100 -5.39 9.19 -7.93
CA ASN A 100 -6.33 8.17 -7.51
C ASN A 100 -5.74 7.31 -6.39
N THR A 101 -5.87 7.78 -5.16
CA THR A 101 -5.44 7.09 -3.94
C THR A 101 -6.63 6.59 -3.09
N THR A 102 -7.81 6.40 -3.72
CA THR A 102 -9.07 6.20 -2.99
C THR A 102 -9.33 4.77 -2.54
N ASN A 103 -8.84 3.77 -3.23
CA ASN A 103 -9.23 2.36 -3.08
C ASN A 103 -8.63 1.62 -1.87
N GLY A 104 -8.39 2.29 -0.74
CA GLY A 104 -7.86 1.65 0.46
C GLY A 104 -6.34 1.44 0.46
N PHE A 105 -5.66 1.57 -0.67
CA PHE A 105 -4.22 1.37 -0.79
C PHE A 105 -3.42 2.54 -0.21
N ALA A 106 -2.31 2.23 0.46
CA ALA A 106 -1.39 3.23 0.98
C ALA A 106 -0.46 3.81 -0.10
N LEU A 107 -0.19 3.04 -1.15
CA LEU A 107 0.60 3.44 -2.32
C LEU A 107 -0.15 3.08 -3.60
N ALA A 108 -0.35 4.08 -4.47
CA ALA A 108 -0.88 3.92 -5.82
C ALA A 108 0.17 4.39 -6.82
N VAL A 109 0.45 3.59 -7.85
CA VAL A 109 1.44 3.91 -8.89
C VAL A 109 0.79 3.73 -10.26
N ASP A 110 0.74 4.81 -11.04
CA ASP A 110 0.39 4.73 -12.46
C ASP A 110 1.69 4.61 -13.26
N GLY A 111 2.15 3.34 -13.42
CA GLY A 111 3.42 2.99 -14.06
C GLY A 111 4.01 1.70 -13.51
N GLY A 112 5.18 1.34 -14.03
CA GLY A 112 5.91 0.16 -13.58
C GLY A 112 6.66 0.39 -12.26
N ILE A 113 6.81 -0.68 -11.46
CA ILE A 113 7.64 -0.70 -10.25
C ILE A 113 8.82 -1.62 -10.49
N ILE A 114 10.05 -1.13 -10.26
CA ILE A 114 11.26 -1.93 -10.27
C ILE A 114 11.73 -2.11 -8.84
N SER A 115 11.83 -3.36 -8.40
CA SER A 115 12.38 -3.71 -7.10
C SER A 115 13.29 -4.93 -7.22
N THR A 116 14.29 -5.04 -6.35
CA THR A 116 15.11 -6.25 -6.25
C THR A 116 14.38 -7.37 -5.53
N GLU A 117 13.47 -7.03 -4.62
CA GLU A 117 12.71 -7.98 -3.82
C GLU A 117 11.43 -7.35 -3.28
N VAL A 118 10.37 -8.15 -3.15
CA VAL A 118 9.08 -7.77 -2.54
C VAL A 118 8.68 -8.85 -1.54
N TYR A 119 8.53 -8.45 -0.26
CA TYR A 119 7.98 -9.31 0.78
C TYR A 119 6.49 -9.08 0.92
N VAL A 120 5.70 -10.13 0.69
CA VAL A 120 4.26 -10.13 0.97
C VAL A 120 4.05 -10.83 2.31
N MET A 121 3.57 -10.09 3.30
CA MET A 121 3.28 -10.61 4.64
C MET A 121 1.77 -10.86 4.79
N ARG A 122 1.39 -11.82 5.64
CA ARG A 122 0.01 -12.20 5.96
C ARG A 122 -0.75 -12.74 4.75
N VAL A 123 -0.24 -13.80 4.18
CA VAL A 123 -1.03 -14.61 3.26
C VAL A 123 -1.95 -15.49 4.11
N GLU A 124 -3.22 -15.17 4.11
CA GLU A 124 -4.25 -15.99 4.77
C GLU A 124 -4.55 -17.21 3.87
N ASN A 125 -4.87 -18.35 4.50
CA ASN A 125 -5.23 -19.58 3.79
C ASN A 125 -4.17 -20.09 2.80
N TRP A 126 -2.93 -20.25 3.27
CA TRP A 126 -1.89 -20.90 2.48
C TRP A 126 -2.32 -22.34 2.12
N PRO A 127 -2.12 -22.81 0.88
CA PRO A 127 -2.86 -23.96 0.32
C PRO A 127 -2.44 -25.35 0.81
N ASP A 128 -1.52 -25.49 1.78
CA ASP A 128 -1.10 -26.79 2.37
C ASP A 128 -2.27 -27.72 2.77
N TYR A 129 -3.49 -27.15 2.86
CA TYR A 129 -4.72 -27.91 3.13
C TYR A 129 -5.09 -28.90 2.01
N VAL A 130 -4.55 -28.73 0.80
CA VAL A 130 -4.75 -29.66 -0.34
C VAL A 130 -4.27 -31.06 0.00
N PHE A 131 -3.27 -31.19 0.88
CA PHE A 131 -2.75 -32.49 1.32
C PHE A 131 -3.52 -33.09 2.51
N ASN A 132 -4.57 -32.45 2.98
CA ASN A 132 -5.40 -32.99 4.03
C ASN A 132 -6.21 -34.20 3.50
N LYS A 133 -6.49 -35.16 4.39
CA LYS A 133 -7.20 -36.40 4.02
C LYS A 133 -8.64 -36.19 3.58
N ASP A 134 -9.24 -35.10 4.00
CA ASP A 134 -10.60 -34.67 3.71
C ASP A 134 -10.69 -33.69 2.52
N TYR A 135 -9.57 -33.43 1.85
CA TYR A 135 -9.58 -32.59 0.67
C TYR A 135 -10.25 -33.30 -0.51
N GLU A 136 -11.27 -32.65 -1.06
CA GLU A 136 -11.99 -33.15 -2.23
C GLU A 136 -11.27 -32.74 -3.52
N LEU A 137 -10.34 -33.58 -3.98
CA LEU A 137 -9.66 -33.37 -5.25
C LEU A 137 -10.64 -33.58 -6.41
N MET A 138 -10.82 -32.58 -7.26
CA MET A 138 -11.67 -32.65 -8.47
C MET A 138 -11.18 -33.76 -9.40
N SER A 139 -12.08 -34.59 -9.92
CA SER A 139 -11.67 -35.65 -10.87
C SER A 139 -11.12 -35.05 -12.17
N LEU A 140 -10.18 -35.76 -12.84
CA LEU A 140 -9.68 -35.30 -14.14
C LEU A 140 -10.77 -35.23 -15.23
N THR A 141 -11.85 -36.00 -15.09
CA THR A 141 -12.99 -35.96 -16.00
C THR A 141 -13.77 -34.65 -15.80
N ASP A 142 -14.05 -34.28 -14.56
CA ASP A 142 -14.77 -33.04 -14.24
C ASP A 142 -13.91 -31.81 -14.53
N LEU A 143 -12.60 -31.90 -14.26
CA LEU A 143 -11.65 -30.86 -14.61
C LEU A 143 -11.61 -30.60 -16.13
N LYS A 144 -11.63 -31.68 -16.92
CA LYS A 144 -11.69 -31.55 -18.39
C LYS A 144 -12.97 -30.85 -18.83
N LEU A 145 -14.12 -31.27 -18.32
CA LEU A 145 -15.41 -30.64 -18.64
C LEU A 145 -15.43 -29.14 -18.25
N PHE A 146 -14.87 -28.82 -17.09
CA PHE A 146 -14.76 -27.44 -16.63
C PHE A 146 -13.93 -26.60 -17.59
N ILE A 147 -12.74 -27.08 -17.97
CA ILE A 147 -11.83 -26.37 -18.91
C ILE A 147 -12.48 -26.18 -20.27
N GLU A 148 -13.19 -27.21 -20.79
CA GLU A 148 -13.91 -27.13 -22.08
C GLU A 148 -15.03 -26.06 -22.04
N ALA A 149 -15.68 -25.89 -20.89
CA ALA A 149 -16.78 -24.93 -20.72
C ALA A 149 -16.32 -23.50 -20.42
N HIS A 150 -15.24 -23.34 -19.64
CA HIS A 150 -14.84 -22.04 -19.08
C HIS A 150 -13.52 -21.49 -19.61
N HIS A 151 -12.70 -22.31 -20.27
CA HIS A 151 -11.39 -21.97 -20.84
C HIS A 151 -10.32 -21.48 -19.82
N HIS A 152 -10.55 -21.72 -18.53
CA HIS A 152 -9.59 -21.48 -17.46
C HIS A 152 -9.67 -22.58 -16.39
N LEU A 153 -8.72 -22.61 -15.43
CA LEU A 153 -8.75 -23.58 -14.32
C LEU A 153 -9.77 -23.17 -13.26
N PRO A 154 -10.38 -24.13 -12.55
CA PRO A 154 -11.29 -23.84 -11.43
C PRO A 154 -10.60 -22.95 -10.37
N ASN A 155 -11.35 -22.01 -9.80
CA ASN A 155 -10.91 -21.05 -8.77
C ASN A 155 -9.84 -20.05 -9.23
N LEU A 156 -9.41 -20.06 -10.48
CA LEU A 156 -8.59 -19.00 -11.06
C LEU A 156 -9.49 -18.01 -11.78
N PRO A 157 -9.23 -16.71 -11.72
CA PRO A 157 -9.98 -15.71 -12.47
C PRO A 157 -9.77 -15.89 -13.98
N SER A 158 -10.80 -15.57 -14.75
CA SER A 158 -10.72 -15.51 -16.21
C SER A 158 -9.88 -14.33 -16.71
N GLU A 159 -9.49 -14.35 -18.00
CA GLU A 159 -8.79 -13.23 -18.62
C GLU A 159 -9.60 -11.93 -18.53
N GLU A 160 -10.92 -12.00 -18.73
CA GLU A 160 -11.82 -10.86 -18.68
C GLU A 160 -11.88 -10.25 -17.28
N GLU A 161 -11.99 -11.08 -16.23
CA GLU A 161 -12.00 -10.63 -14.84
C GLU A 161 -10.68 -9.96 -14.45
N ILE A 162 -9.53 -10.49 -14.92
CA ILE A 162 -8.21 -9.86 -14.68
C ILE A 162 -8.09 -8.53 -15.41
N GLN A 163 -8.60 -8.40 -16.64
CA GLN A 163 -8.54 -7.15 -17.39
C GLN A 163 -9.39 -6.05 -16.74
N GLU A 164 -10.55 -6.40 -16.17
CA GLU A 164 -11.44 -5.45 -15.54
C GLU A 164 -10.99 -5.03 -14.13
N ASN A 165 -10.56 -5.99 -13.32
CA ASN A 165 -10.37 -5.79 -11.88
C ASN A 165 -8.91 -5.83 -11.43
N GLY A 166 -8.00 -6.31 -12.28
CA GLY A 166 -6.64 -6.66 -11.86
C GLY A 166 -6.64 -7.92 -10.97
N TYR A 167 -5.54 -8.18 -10.29
CA TYR A 167 -5.43 -9.26 -9.31
C TYR A 167 -4.44 -8.91 -8.20
N GLU A 168 -4.64 -9.48 -7.03
CA GLU A 168 -3.70 -9.39 -5.93
C GLU A 168 -2.59 -10.44 -6.08
N ILE A 169 -1.33 -10.01 -6.02
CA ILE A 169 -0.16 -10.90 -6.21
C ILE A 169 -0.18 -12.05 -5.19
N SER A 170 -0.49 -11.77 -3.91
CA SER A 170 -0.55 -12.77 -2.86
C SER A 170 -1.62 -13.83 -3.09
N GLU A 171 -2.80 -13.42 -3.51
CA GLU A 171 -3.91 -14.31 -3.80
C GLU A 171 -3.61 -15.19 -5.01
N MET A 172 -3.13 -14.60 -6.10
CA MET A 172 -2.77 -15.35 -7.30
C MET A 172 -1.67 -16.38 -7.02
N GLN A 173 -0.65 -16.04 -6.23
CA GLN A 173 0.40 -16.99 -5.87
C GLN A 173 -0.13 -18.15 -5.04
N SER A 174 -1.05 -17.89 -4.11
CA SER A 174 -1.72 -18.92 -3.31
C SER A 174 -2.55 -19.87 -4.17
N LEU A 175 -3.34 -19.32 -5.10
CA LEU A 175 -4.14 -20.11 -6.04
C LEU A 175 -3.27 -20.95 -6.98
N LEU A 176 -2.17 -20.39 -7.49
CA LEU A 176 -1.23 -21.14 -8.33
C LEU A 176 -0.56 -22.28 -7.56
N LEU A 177 -0.17 -22.06 -6.30
CA LEU A 177 0.39 -23.11 -5.47
C LEU A 177 -0.63 -24.21 -5.22
N GLN A 178 -1.90 -23.85 -4.91
CA GLN A 178 -2.98 -24.83 -4.81
C GLN A 178 -3.09 -25.70 -6.07
N LYS A 179 -3.02 -25.10 -7.27
CA LYS A 179 -3.07 -25.89 -8.52
C LYS A 179 -1.85 -26.79 -8.71
N ILE A 180 -0.67 -26.37 -8.27
CA ILE A 180 0.54 -27.22 -8.26
C ILE A 180 0.36 -28.41 -7.33
N GLU A 181 -0.19 -28.21 -6.14
CA GLU A 181 -0.45 -29.27 -5.17
C GLU A 181 -1.52 -30.26 -5.64
N GLU A 182 -2.65 -29.76 -6.21
CA GLU A 182 -3.67 -30.60 -6.85
C GLU A 182 -3.08 -31.42 -8.02
N LEU A 183 -2.26 -30.80 -8.87
CA LEU A 183 -1.58 -31.48 -9.96
C LEU A 183 -0.63 -32.57 -9.44
N THR A 184 0.07 -32.30 -8.33
CA THR A 184 0.95 -33.28 -7.69
C THR A 184 0.16 -34.49 -7.20
N LEU A 185 -1.02 -34.31 -6.60
CA LEU A 185 -1.90 -35.40 -6.19
C LEU A 185 -2.36 -36.24 -7.39
N HIS A 186 -2.72 -35.60 -8.50
CA HIS A 186 -3.07 -36.32 -9.73
C HIS A 186 -1.90 -37.15 -10.28
N ILE A 187 -0.69 -36.61 -10.28
CA ILE A 187 0.50 -37.34 -10.73
C ILE A 187 0.75 -38.57 -9.84
N LEU A 188 0.65 -38.43 -8.53
CA LEU A 188 0.79 -39.55 -7.57
C LEU A 188 -0.26 -40.64 -7.82
N GLN A 189 -1.52 -40.27 -8.06
CA GLN A 189 -2.57 -41.22 -8.39
C GLN A 189 -2.30 -41.94 -9.74
N GLN A 190 -1.78 -41.23 -10.72
CA GLN A 190 -1.41 -41.81 -12.01
C GLN A 190 -0.24 -42.79 -11.85
N GLU A 191 0.78 -42.45 -11.07
CA GLU A 191 1.90 -43.34 -10.77
C GLU A 191 1.47 -44.66 -10.08
N GLU A 192 0.59 -44.56 -9.09
CA GLU A 192 -0.04 -45.73 -8.47
C GLU A 192 -0.75 -46.62 -9.49
N ARG A 193 -1.54 -45.98 -10.40
CA ARG A 193 -2.26 -46.72 -11.41
C ARG A 193 -1.36 -47.39 -12.43
N ILE A 194 -0.28 -46.70 -12.85
CA ILE A 194 0.75 -47.30 -13.75
C ILE A 194 1.39 -48.48 -13.10
N SER A 195 1.84 -48.35 -11.85
CA SER A 195 2.44 -49.45 -11.08
C SER A 195 1.53 -50.68 -10.94
N GLN A 196 0.22 -50.44 -10.73
CA GLN A 196 -0.79 -51.50 -10.71
C GLN A 196 -0.89 -52.23 -12.06
N LEU A 197 -0.97 -51.49 -13.16
CA LEU A 197 -1.06 -52.05 -14.50
C LEU A 197 0.19 -52.83 -14.90
N GLU A 198 1.36 -52.34 -14.57
CA GLU A 198 2.63 -53.05 -14.78
C GLU A 198 2.69 -54.40 -14.01
N ASN A 199 2.25 -54.37 -12.76
CA ASN A 199 2.15 -55.57 -11.94
C ASN A 199 1.11 -56.57 -12.49
N GLU A 200 0.01 -56.12 -13.06
CA GLU A 200 -0.98 -56.99 -13.71
C GLU A 200 -0.47 -57.57 -15.01
N LEU A 201 0.30 -56.78 -15.80
CA LEU A 201 0.95 -57.28 -17.03
C LEU A 201 1.99 -58.35 -16.75
N ASN A 202 2.85 -58.15 -15.75
CA ASN A 202 3.89 -59.06 -15.36
C ASN A 202 3.36 -60.40 -14.75
N LYS A 203 2.09 -60.43 -14.31
CA LYS A 203 1.42 -61.62 -13.81
C LYS A 203 0.71 -62.44 -14.89
N LYS A 204 0.58 -61.92 -16.11
CA LYS A 204 0.04 -62.69 -17.25
C LYS A 204 1.10 -63.60 -17.78
N PRO A 205 0.89 -64.94 -17.85
CA PRO A 205 1.85 -65.92 -18.36
C PRO A 205 2.09 -65.77 -19.87
#